data_8f383e74575b32fc5adb5774bf19a232
#
_entry.id   8f383e74575b32fc5adb5774bf19a232
#
_cell.length_a   1.000
_cell.length_b   1.000
_cell.length_c   1.000
_cell.angle_alpha   90.00
_cell.angle_beta   90.00
_cell.angle_gamma   90.00
#
_symmetry.space_group_name_H-M   'P 1'
#
loop_
_entity.id
_entity.type
_entity.pdbx_description
1 polymer ?
#
loop_
_entity_poly.entity_id
_entity_poly.type
_entity_poly.pdbx_seq_one_letter_code
_entity_poly.pdbx_strand_id
1 'polypeptide(L)'
;MYTDKKRTSIKSNDIWYHMKKELSKKKGIDKKMKTLRKTKIVGTIGPASENRLEELINAGLNVTRINYSHGSWDEQAEKTEEVLRLRKELDVPVALLLDMQGPEIRTGMLVTGKNEKIKLEDGQKFTLVNEDIVGDKDKVSVTYKELYKDVKPGAKVLIDDGAIELVVDEIVGKDIVCTVVHGNGLGSRKTINLPGTAVRLPALKEKDIKDLKTACEHDYDYVAMSFTRNKDDIDQVRKVLDENGGKDIHII
;
A
#
# COMPACT_ATOMS: atom_id res chain seq x y z
N MET A 1 16.15 -29.57 16.65
CA MET A 1 15.03 -30.52 16.52
C MET A 1 13.73 -29.69 16.52
N TYR A 2 13.32 -29.15 15.35
CA TYR A 2 12.10 -28.37 15.21
C TYR A 2 11.00 -29.32 14.79
N THR A 3 9.98 -29.46 15.62
CA THR A 3 8.82 -30.31 15.40
C THR A 3 7.91 -29.71 14.34
N ASP A 4 7.70 -30.48 13.30
CA ASP A 4 6.79 -30.27 12.18
C ASP A 4 5.34 -30.06 12.67
N LYS A 5 4.88 -28.80 12.79
CA LYS A 5 3.47 -28.51 12.99
C LYS A 5 2.79 -28.50 11.63
N LYS A 6 2.15 -29.61 11.27
CA LYS A 6 1.23 -29.68 10.14
C LYS A 6 0.22 -28.53 10.19
N ARG A 7 0.40 -27.56 9.32
CA ARG A 7 -0.61 -26.54 8.99
C ARG A 7 -1.79 -27.26 8.32
N THR A 8 -2.90 -27.43 9.02
CA THR A 8 -4.16 -27.88 8.42
C THR A 8 -4.73 -26.71 7.62
N SER A 9 -4.66 -26.79 6.31
CA SER A 9 -5.25 -25.80 5.39
C SER A 9 -6.78 -25.85 5.54
N ILE A 10 -7.34 -24.85 6.19
CA ILE A 10 -8.80 -24.64 6.27
C ILE A 10 -9.13 -23.64 5.16
N LYS A 11 -9.84 -24.07 4.13
CA LYS A 11 -10.31 -23.20 3.04
C LYS A 11 -11.17 -22.08 3.60
N SER A 12 -11.02 -20.85 3.11
CA SER A 12 -11.73 -19.65 3.60
C SER A 12 -13.25 -19.81 3.70
N ASN A 13 -13.87 -20.60 2.82
CA ASN A 13 -15.28 -20.97 2.89
C ASN A 13 -15.59 -21.97 4.03
N ASP A 14 -14.62 -22.80 4.43
CA ASP A 14 -14.77 -23.78 5.50
C ASP A 14 -14.66 -23.12 6.87
N ILE A 15 -13.84 -22.09 7.04
CA ILE A 15 -13.79 -21.26 8.25
C ILE A 15 -15.17 -20.65 8.52
N TRP A 16 -15.81 -20.11 7.49
CA TRP A 16 -17.17 -19.56 7.58
C TRP A 16 -18.21 -20.61 7.93
N TYR A 17 -18.11 -21.80 7.33
CA TYR A 17 -19.06 -22.89 7.56
C TYR A 17 -18.88 -23.54 8.94
N HIS A 18 -17.63 -23.77 9.38
CA HIS A 18 -17.33 -24.33 10.70
C HIS A 18 -17.66 -23.35 11.83
N MET A 19 -17.38 -22.04 11.69
CA MET A 19 -17.81 -21.04 12.65
C MET A 19 -19.33 -21.01 12.83
N LYS A 20 -20.09 -21.10 11.74
CA LYS A 20 -21.56 -21.19 11.82
C LYS A 20 -22.02 -22.43 12.59
N LYS A 21 -21.32 -23.54 12.46
CA LYS A 21 -21.67 -24.82 13.06
C LYS A 21 -21.29 -24.92 14.54
N GLU A 22 -20.16 -24.33 14.94
CA GLU A 22 -19.70 -24.27 16.34
C GLU A 22 -20.49 -23.24 17.16
N LEU A 23 -20.81 -22.09 16.61
CA LEU A 23 -21.65 -21.06 17.25
C LEU A 23 -23.08 -21.54 17.49
N SER A 24 -23.59 -22.47 16.67
CA SER A 24 -24.92 -23.07 16.88
C SER A 24 -24.96 -24.09 18.02
N LYS A 25 -23.81 -24.60 18.49
CA LYS A 25 -23.72 -25.63 19.53
C LYS A 25 -23.56 -25.06 20.95
N LYS A 26 -23.09 -23.82 21.12
CA LYS A 26 -23.00 -23.20 22.45
C LYS A 26 -24.34 -22.57 22.85
N LYS A 27 -25.31 -23.39 23.21
CA LYS A 27 -26.53 -22.98 23.95
C LYS A 27 -26.13 -22.51 25.35
N GLY A 28 -26.27 -21.22 25.64
CA GLY A 28 -26.23 -20.72 27.01
C GLY A 28 -25.65 -19.33 27.26
N ILE A 29 -25.17 -18.61 26.25
CA ILE A 29 -24.76 -17.20 26.43
C ILE A 29 -25.50 -16.39 25.40
N ASP A 30 -26.37 -15.51 25.90
CA ASP A 30 -27.11 -14.51 25.11
C ASP A 30 -26.11 -13.39 24.61
N LYS A 31 -25.08 -13.81 23.86
CA LYS A 31 -24.29 -12.92 23.04
C LYS A 31 -25.17 -12.60 21.85
N LYS A 32 -25.83 -11.42 21.86
CA LYS A 32 -26.40 -10.79 20.69
C LYS A 32 -25.50 -11.09 19.51
N MET A 33 -25.88 -12.07 18.66
CA MET A 33 -25.19 -12.37 17.42
C MET A 33 -25.16 -11.05 16.64
N LYS A 34 -24.02 -10.35 16.65
CA LYS A 34 -23.82 -9.21 15.76
C LYS A 34 -24.04 -9.77 14.36
N THR A 35 -25.13 -9.40 13.72
CA THR A 35 -25.43 -9.80 12.34
C THR A 35 -24.21 -9.46 11.51
N LEU A 36 -23.60 -10.50 10.91
CA LEU A 36 -22.39 -10.34 10.10
C LEU A 36 -22.72 -9.40 8.94
N ARG A 37 -22.20 -8.20 8.98
CA ARG A 37 -22.41 -7.22 7.91
C ARG A 37 -21.88 -7.76 6.58
N LYS A 38 -22.63 -7.58 5.51
CA LYS A 38 -22.18 -7.94 4.16
C LYS A 38 -20.99 -7.07 3.74
N THR A 39 -21.09 -5.75 3.93
CA THR A 39 -19.99 -4.81 3.69
C THR A 39 -18.94 -4.94 4.78
N LYS A 40 -17.69 -5.18 4.40
CA LYS A 40 -16.54 -5.24 5.28
C LYS A 40 -15.88 -3.88 5.41
N ILE A 41 -15.44 -3.55 6.61
CA ILE A 41 -14.70 -2.31 6.90
C ILE A 41 -13.22 -2.67 6.96
N VAL A 42 -12.43 -2.02 6.10
CA VAL A 42 -10.98 -2.04 6.13
C VAL A 42 -10.53 -0.73 6.80
N GLY A 43 -9.77 -0.83 7.87
CA GLY A 43 -9.24 0.32 8.59
C GLY A 43 -7.71 0.31 8.61
N THR A 44 -7.09 1.41 8.19
CA THR A 44 -5.64 1.59 8.31
C THR A 44 -5.30 1.93 9.75
N ILE A 45 -4.38 1.16 10.32
CA ILE A 45 -3.88 1.37 11.68
C ILE A 45 -2.66 2.30 11.63
N GLY A 46 -2.75 3.38 12.36
CA GLY A 46 -1.70 4.39 12.47
C GLY A 46 -1.69 5.02 13.87
N PRO A 47 -0.83 6.03 14.12
CA PRO A 47 -0.58 6.58 15.45
C PRO A 47 -1.84 7.01 16.22
N ALA A 48 -2.89 7.45 15.51
CA ALA A 48 -4.14 7.86 16.14
C ALA A 48 -5.06 6.69 16.54
N SER A 49 -4.80 5.48 16.05
CA SER A 49 -5.69 4.31 16.18
C SER A 49 -5.04 3.07 16.78
N GLU A 50 -3.71 2.99 16.81
CA GLU A 50 -2.98 1.82 17.29
C GLU A 50 -3.30 1.44 18.74
N ASN A 51 -3.52 2.42 19.60
CA ASN A 51 -3.91 2.21 21.00
C ASN A 51 -5.42 1.96 21.21
N ARG A 52 -6.20 1.85 20.12
CA ARG A 52 -7.67 1.70 20.15
C ARG A 52 -8.16 0.51 19.33
N LEU A 53 -7.30 -0.46 19.07
CA LEU A 53 -7.61 -1.60 18.21
C LEU A 53 -8.80 -2.41 18.71
N GLU A 54 -8.88 -2.68 20.00
CA GLU A 54 -10.03 -3.40 20.60
C GLU A 54 -11.35 -2.66 20.41
N GLU A 55 -11.36 -1.33 20.61
CA GLU A 55 -12.56 -0.51 20.38
C GLU A 55 -12.99 -0.57 18.91
N LEU A 56 -12.04 -0.46 17.97
CA LEU A 56 -12.31 -0.52 16.54
C LEU A 56 -12.86 -1.87 16.11
N ILE A 57 -12.29 -2.97 16.62
CA ILE A 57 -12.77 -4.33 16.37
C ILE A 57 -14.20 -4.50 16.92
N ASN A 58 -14.45 -4.05 18.14
CA ASN A 58 -15.78 -4.09 18.76
C ASN A 58 -16.80 -3.20 18.04
N ALA A 59 -16.36 -2.08 17.46
CA ALA A 59 -17.18 -1.21 16.61
C ALA A 59 -17.47 -1.85 15.24
N GLY A 60 -16.72 -2.92 14.88
CA GLY A 60 -16.95 -3.76 13.69
C GLY A 60 -15.92 -3.61 12.59
N LEU A 61 -14.70 -3.22 12.90
CA LEU A 61 -13.56 -3.36 11.99
C LEU A 61 -13.42 -4.83 11.58
N ASN A 62 -13.25 -5.09 10.29
CA ASN A 62 -13.12 -6.45 9.75
C ASN A 62 -11.72 -6.76 9.27
N VAL A 63 -11.01 -5.76 8.74
CA VAL A 63 -9.65 -5.89 8.22
C VAL A 63 -8.79 -4.75 8.76
N THR A 64 -7.71 -5.10 9.41
CA THR A 64 -6.68 -4.15 9.86
C THR A 64 -5.63 -4.02 8.79
N ARG A 65 -5.58 -2.86 8.11
CA ARG A 65 -4.57 -2.56 7.09
C ARG A 65 -3.36 -1.92 7.77
N ILE A 66 -2.20 -2.53 7.61
CA ILE A 66 -0.91 -2.02 8.06
C ILE A 66 -0.11 -1.58 6.84
N ASN A 67 0.25 -0.28 6.79
CA ASN A 67 0.94 0.31 5.65
C ASN A 67 2.45 0.13 5.79
N TYR A 68 3.04 -0.71 4.94
CA TYR A 68 4.47 -0.99 4.85
C TYR A 68 5.22 -0.05 3.90
N SER A 69 4.53 0.87 3.22
CA SER A 69 5.20 1.93 2.46
C SER A 69 6.08 2.78 3.36
N HIS A 70 5.70 2.91 4.63
CA HIS A 70 6.41 3.62 5.68
C HIS A 70 6.67 2.66 6.84
N GLY A 71 7.95 2.28 7.00
CA GLY A 71 8.37 1.40 8.08
C GLY A 71 8.77 -0.01 7.64
N SER A 72 9.33 -0.70 8.60
CA SER A 72 9.79 -2.10 8.52
C SER A 72 8.95 -2.98 9.45
N TRP A 73 9.25 -4.29 9.48
CA TRP A 73 8.67 -5.19 10.46
C TRP A 73 8.85 -4.68 11.89
N ASP A 74 10.06 -4.23 12.26
CA ASP A 74 10.35 -3.80 13.63
C ASP A 74 9.45 -2.64 14.10
N GLU A 75 9.01 -1.78 13.15
CA GLU A 75 8.09 -0.67 13.44
C GLU A 75 6.62 -1.06 13.40
N GLN A 76 6.27 -2.17 12.75
CA GLN A 76 4.89 -2.65 12.59
C GLN A 76 4.57 -3.89 13.44
N ALA A 77 5.59 -4.55 14.01
CA ALA A 77 5.46 -5.79 14.77
C ALA A 77 4.45 -5.66 15.90
N GLU A 78 4.58 -4.64 16.73
CA GLU A 78 3.72 -4.41 17.90
C GLU A 78 2.23 -4.33 17.52
N LYS A 79 1.90 -3.62 16.42
CA LYS A 79 0.53 -3.53 15.91
C LYS A 79 0.01 -4.87 15.41
N THR A 80 0.87 -5.62 14.70
CA THR A 80 0.52 -6.94 14.16
C THR A 80 0.24 -7.92 15.29
N GLU A 81 1.14 -7.99 16.27
CA GLU A 81 1.01 -8.86 17.45
C GLU A 81 -0.24 -8.54 18.26
N GLU A 82 -0.55 -7.25 18.43
CA GLU A 82 -1.76 -6.82 19.13
C GLU A 82 -3.04 -7.25 18.41
N VAL A 83 -3.09 -7.14 17.08
CA VAL A 83 -4.24 -7.66 16.30
C VAL A 83 -4.37 -9.16 16.46
N LEU A 84 -3.27 -9.92 16.39
CA LEU A 84 -3.28 -11.37 16.56
C LEU A 84 -3.73 -11.77 17.97
N ARG A 85 -3.31 -11.04 19.00
CA ARG A 85 -3.74 -11.21 20.38
C ARG A 85 -5.24 -10.99 20.53
N LEU A 86 -5.74 -9.85 20.06
CA LEU A 86 -7.15 -9.48 20.14
C LEU A 86 -8.04 -10.44 19.32
N ARG A 87 -7.60 -10.88 18.13
CA ARG A 87 -8.29 -11.90 17.33
C ARG A 87 -8.58 -13.15 18.15
N LYS A 88 -7.59 -13.61 18.93
CA LYS A 88 -7.69 -14.80 19.76
C LYS A 88 -8.53 -14.55 21.02
N GLU A 89 -8.31 -13.46 21.73
CA GLU A 89 -8.98 -13.17 23.01
C GLU A 89 -10.47 -12.86 22.84
N LEU A 90 -10.81 -12.10 21.80
CA LEU A 90 -12.20 -11.72 21.52
C LEU A 90 -12.97 -12.78 20.73
N ASP A 91 -12.27 -13.83 20.24
CA ASP A 91 -12.85 -14.87 19.36
C ASP A 91 -13.58 -14.26 18.15
N VAL A 92 -12.92 -13.32 17.44
CA VAL A 92 -13.47 -12.58 16.30
C VAL A 92 -12.64 -12.74 15.05
N PRO A 93 -13.27 -12.83 13.85
CA PRO A 93 -12.57 -12.95 12.57
C PRO A 93 -12.14 -11.57 12.06
N VAL A 94 -11.14 -10.95 12.66
CA VAL A 94 -10.49 -9.76 12.12
C VAL A 94 -9.27 -10.16 11.31
N ALA A 95 -9.15 -9.69 10.08
CA ALA A 95 -8.07 -10.02 9.18
C ALA A 95 -6.91 -9.01 9.25
N LEU A 96 -5.71 -9.48 8.95
CA LEU A 96 -4.50 -8.68 8.75
C LEU A 96 -4.24 -8.47 7.26
N LEU A 97 -4.05 -7.23 6.85
CA LEU A 97 -3.69 -6.82 5.50
C LEU A 97 -2.37 -6.05 5.53
N LEU A 98 -1.34 -6.60 4.88
CA LEU A 98 -0.10 -5.90 4.60
C LEU A 98 -0.25 -5.12 3.29
N ASP A 99 -0.09 -3.79 3.35
CA ASP A 99 -0.11 -2.94 2.16
C ASP A 99 1.32 -2.58 1.76
N MET A 100 1.74 -3.12 0.61
CA MET A 100 3.08 -2.96 0.08
C MET A 100 3.30 -1.56 -0.49
N GLN A 101 4.56 -1.12 -0.53
CA GLN A 101 4.93 0.12 -1.20
C GLN A 101 4.73 0.03 -2.73
N GLY A 102 5.17 -1.07 -3.34
CA GLY A 102 5.11 -1.26 -4.79
C GLY A 102 6.04 -0.31 -5.58
N PRO A 103 5.88 -0.26 -6.92
CA PRO A 103 6.72 0.54 -7.81
C PRO A 103 6.31 2.02 -7.84
N GLU A 104 6.26 2.66 -6.69
CA GLU A 104 5.86 4.06 -6.54
C GLU A 104 6.91 5.03 -7.08
N ILE A 105 6.46 6.07 -7.79
CA ILE A 105 7.26 7.21 -8.22
C ILE A 105 6.83 8.43 -7.43
N ARG A 106 7.80 9.21 -6.93
CA ARG A 106 7.55 10.44 -6.16
C ARG A 106 8.41 11.59 -6.64
N THR A 107 7.95 12.82 -6.37
CA THR A 107 8.78 14.02 -6.40
C THR A 107 9.77 14.02 -5.23
N GLY A 108 10.84 14.79 -5.35
CA GLY A 108 11.81 15.02 -4.27
C GLY A 108 11.34 16.03 -3.23
N MET A 109 12.30 16.51 -2.45
CA MET A 109 12.08 17.57 -1.48
C MET A 109 12.01 18.94 -2.16
N LEU A 110 11.24 19.86 -1.59
CA LEU A 110 11.15 21.26 -2.00
C LEU A 110 11.83 22.15 -0.96
N VAL A 111 12.26 23.34 -1.38
CA VAL A 111 12.88 24.37 -0.51
C VAL A 111 11.97 24.78 0.66
N THR A 112 10.66 24.62 0.53
CA THR A 112 9.66 24.88 1.58
C THR A 112 9.61 23.80 2.65
N GLY A 113 10.36 22.69 2.49
CA GLY A 113 10.37 21.61 3.43
C GLY A 113 9.14 20.67 3.34
N LYS A 114 8.71 20.10 4.47
CA LYS A 114 7.66 19.08 4.49
C LYS A 114 6.24 19.64 4.58
N ASN A 115 6.06 20.80 5.21
CA ASN A 115 4.74 21.29 5.64
C ASN A 115 4.18 22.41 4.77
N GLU A 116 5.00 23.03 3.94
CA GLU A 116 4.59 24.11 3.08
C GLU A 116 4.53 23.66 1.62
N LYS A 117 3.68 24.34 0.84
CA LYS A 117 3.47 24.05 -0.57
C LYS A 117 3.94 25.20 -1.43
N ILE A 118 4.48 24.89 -2.60
CA ILE A 118 4.79 25.83 -3.65
C ILE A 118 3.62 25.88 -4.61
N LYS A 119 3.10 27.08 -4.91
CA LYS A 119 2.04 27.24 -5.89
C LYS A 119 2.60 27.10 -7.29
N LEU A 120 1.98 26.25 -8.10
CA LEU A 120 2.19 26.14 -9.53
C LEU A 120 1.02 26.78 -10.25
N GLU A 121 1.30 27.60 -11.27
CA GLU A 121 0.29 28.30 -12.05
C GLU A 121 0.01 27.56 -13.37
N ASP A 122 -1.24 27.61 -13.83
CA ASP A 122 -1.60 27.06 -15.14
C ASP A 122 -0.78 27.75 -16.25
N GLY A 123 -0.27 26.94 -17.19
CA GLY A 123 0.54 27.41 -18.31
C GLY A 123 2.03 27.64 -18.01
N GLN A 124 2.47 27.59 -16.75
CA GLN A 124 3.90 27.73 -16.45
C GLN A 124 4.70 26.51 -16.91
N LYS A 125 5.99 26.70 -17.18
CA LYS A 125 6.94 25.59 -17.37
C LYS A 125 7.37 25.04 -16.03
N PHE A 126 7.45 23.72 -15.95
CA PHE A 126 7.91 23.00 -14.75
C PHE A 126 8.73 21.79 -15.16
N THR A 127 9.93 21.62 -14.59
CA THR A 127 10.85 20.56 -15.00
C THR A 127 10.96 19.47 -13.95
N LEU A 128 10.75 18.23 -14.36
CA LEU A 128 11.08 17.05 -13.58
C LEU A 128 12.53 16.66 -13.87
N VAL A 129 13.42 16.86 -12.90
CA VAL A 129 14.85 16.65 -13.11
C VAL A 129 15.33 15.31 -12.63
N ASN A 130 16.32 14.76 -13.33
CA ASN A 130 16.92 13.46 -13.02
C ASN A 130 17.88 13.52 -11.83
N GLU A 131 18.53 14.65 -11.60
CA GLU A 131 19.45 14.85 -10.49
C GLU A 131 18.71 14.95 -9.15
N ASP A 132 19.39 14.57 -8.05
CA ASP A 132 18.85 14.75 -6.72
C ASP A 132 19.09 16.19 -6.26
N ILE A 133 18.06 16.99 -6.36
CA ILE A 133 18.05 18.39 -5.94
C ILE A 133 16.95 18.65 -4.93
N VAL A 134 17.09 19.72 -4.18
CA VAL A 134 15.96 20.37 -3.49
C VAL A 134 15.27 21.27 -4.51
N GLY A 135 14.03 20.92 -4.85
CA GLY A 135 13.25 21.59 -5.89
C GLY A 135 12.65 22.93 -5.43
N ASP A 136 12.18 23.67 -6.39
CA ASP A 136 11.58 25.00 -6.23
C ASP A 136 10.32 25.17 -7.10
N LYS A 137 9.93 26.41 -7.40
CA LYS A 137 8.76 26.72 -8.25
C LYS A 137 8.94 26.36 -9.72
N ASP A 138 10.16 26.08 -10.17
CA ASP A 138 10.50 25.85 -11.59
C ASP A 138 10.87 24.40 -11.87
N LYS A 139 11.32 23.64 -10.85
CA LYS A 139 11.79 22.25 -11.01
C LYS A 139 11.77 21.44 -9.72
N VAL A 140 11.68 20.11 -9.87
CA VAL A 140 11.79 19.14 -8.76
C VAL A 140 12.43 17.84 -9.24
N SER A 141 13.22 17.19 -8.37
CA SER A 141 13.75 15.86 -8.63
C SER A 141 12.67 14.79 -8.62
N VAL A 142 12.92 13.65 -9.29
CA VAL A 142 12.07 12.48 -9.27
C VAL A 142 12.80 11.26 -8.73
N THR A 143 12.09 10.37 -8.03
CA THR A 143 12.69 9.16 -7.44
C THR A 143 13.05 8.12 -8.49
N TYR A 144 12.32 8.06 -9.61
CA TYR A 144 12.59 7.13 -10.70
C TYR A 144 13.50 7.78 -11.75
N LYS A 145 14.80 7.45 -11.71
CA LYS A 145 15.86 8.10 -12.51
C LYS A 145 15.79 7.77 -14.01
N GLU A 146 15.10 6.72 -14.40
CA GLU A 146 14.90 6.35 -15.80
C GLU A 146 13.58 6.87 -16.40
N LEU A 147 12.84 7.72 -15.66
CA LEU A 147 11.53 8.23 -16.06
C LEU A 147 11.57 8.89 -17.47
N TYR A 148 12.62 9.62 -17.77
CA TYR A 148 12.83 10.28 -19.07
C TYR A 148 12.85 9.30 -20.26
N LYS A 149 13.12 8.00 -20.03
CA LYS A 149 13.10 6.96 -21.08
C LYS A 149 11.69 6.43 -21.33
N ASP A 150 10.78 6.60 -20.38
CA ASP A 150 9.45 6.02 -20.42
C ASP A 150 8.38 7.00 -20.91
N VAL A 151 8.57 8.29 -20.66
CA VAL A 151 7.66 9.35 -21.11
C VAL A 151 7.99 9.85 -22.52
N LYS A 152 7.01 10.46 -23.17
CA LYS A 152 7.14 11.08 -24.50
C LYS A 152 6.44 12.43 -24.49
N PRO A 153 6.80 13.36 -25.42
CA PRO A 153 6.03 14.59 -25.61
C PRO A 153 4.53 14.28 -25.75
N GLY A 154 3.71 15.06 -25.07
CA GLY A 154 2.26 14.86 -24.95
C GLY A 154 1.81 13.90 -23.85
N ALA A 155 2.73 13.19 -23.17
CA ALA A 155 2.36 12.34 -22.05
C ALA A 155 1.85 13.16 -20.86
N LYS A 156 0.82 12.65 -20.16
CA LYS A 156 0.29 13.24 -18.94
C LYS A 156 1.10 12.78 -17.73
N VAL A 157 1.37 13.72 -16.83
CA VAL A 157 1.97 13.46 -15.52
C VAL A 157 1.03 14.03 -14.45
N LEU A 158 0.51 13.18 -13.60
CA LEU A 158 -0.36 13.57 -12.49
C LEU A 158 0.44 13.52 -11.19
N ILE A 159 0.39 14.59 -10.41
CA ILE A 159 1.08 14.70 -9.13
C ILE A 159 0.06 14.91 -8.00
N ASP A 160 0.33 14.35 -6.82
CA ASP A 160 -0.53 14.43 -5.61
C ASP A 160 -1.95 13.95 -5.93
N ASP A 161 -2.07 12.69 -6.39
CA ASP A 161 -3.33 12.04 -6.77
C ASP A 161 -4.16 12.80 -7.82
N GLY A 162 -3.48 13.53 -8.70
CA GLY A 162 -4.10 14.31 -9.76
C GLY A 162 -4.49 15.74 -9.38
N ALA A 163 -4.10 16.20 -8.19
CA ALA A 163 -4.28 17.60 -7.80
C ALA A 163 -3.49 18.56 -8.68
N ILE A 164 -2.41 18.07 -9.33
CA ILE A 164 -1.62 18.80 -10.30
C ILE A 164 -1.50 17.95 -11.56
N GLU A 165 -1.82 18.52 -12.71
CA GLU A 165 -1.66 17.90 -14.03
C GLU A 165 -0.59 18.64 -14.83
N LEU A 166 0.41 17.89 -15.31
CA LEU A 166 1.42 18.37 -16.24
C LEU A 166 1.29 17.62 -17.57
N VAL A 167 1.70 18.26 -18.66
CA VAL A 167 1.91 17.62 -19.97
C VAL A 167 3.40 17.76 -20.33
N VAL A 168 4.01 16.65 -20.73
CA VAL A 168 5.39 16.64 -21.21
C VAL A 168 5.49 17.40 -22.53
N ASP A 169 6.36 18.41 -22.59
CA ASP A 169 6.66 19.15 -23.83
C ASP A 169 7.82 18.49 -24.59
N GLU A 170 8.93 18.31 -23.88
CA GLU A 170 10.17 17.76 -24.44
C GLU A 170 11.05 17.11 -23.37
N ILE A 171 12.04 16.35 -23.83
CA ILE A 171 13.07 15.75 -22.98
C ILE A 171 14.40 16.37 -23.36
N VAL A 172 15.05 17.04 -22.39
CA VAL A 172 16.34 17.69 -22.56
C VAL A 172 17.39 16.92 -21.76
N GLY A 173 18.20 16.13 -22.45
CA GLY A 173 19.13 15.21 -21.79
C GLY A 173 18.38 14.12 -20.99
N LYS A 174 18.34 14.26 -19.67
CA LYS A 174 17.58 13.38 -18.77
C LYS A 174 16.45 14.10 -18.03
N ASP A 175 16.27 15.38 -18.29
CA ASP A 175 15.24 16.20 -17.67
C ASP A 175 13.99 16.24 -18.54
N ILE A 176 12.84 16.28 -17.90
CA ILE A 176 11.54 16.26 -18.54
C ILE A 176 10.91 17.63 -18.35
N VAL A 177 10.87 18.41 -19.43
CA VAL A 177 10.25 19.73 -19.45
C VAL A 177 8.75 19.58 -19.68
N CYS A 178 7.95 20.16 -18.81
CA CYS A 178 6.50 20.06 -18.82
C CYS A 178 5.85 21.45 -18.81
N THR A 179 4.62 21.50 -19.31
CA THR A 179 3.69 22.61 -19.07
C THR A 179 2.67 22.19 -18.01
N VAL A 180 2.42 23.04 -17.03
CA VAL A 180 1.35 22.88 -16.03
C VAL A 180 0.01 23.10 -16.72
N VAL A 181 -0.83 22.05 -16.78
CA VAL A 181 -2.19 22.12 -17.33
C VAL A 181 -3.17 22.55 -16.25
N HIS A 182 -3.02 21.95 -15.08
CA HIS A 182 -3.77 22.30 -13.90
C HIS A 182 -2.82 22.44 -12.72
N GLY A 183 -2.69 23.66 -12.21
CA GLY A 183 -1.82 24.01 -11.12
C GLY A 183 -2.49 23.97 -9.76
N ASN A 184 -1.69 23.68 -8.74
CA ASN A 184 -2.11 23.72 -7.35
C ASN A 184 -0.86 23.81 -6.45
N GLY A 185 -1.07 23.77 -5.13
CA GLY A 185 0.02 23.74 -4.17
C GLY A 185 0.77 22.39 -4.20
N LEU A 186 2.00 22.38 -4.71
CA LEU A 186 2.91 21.24 -4.70
C LEU A 186 3.62 21.14 -3.35
N GLY A 187 3.45 20.02 -2.65
CA GLY A 187 4.22 19.64 -1.47
C GLY A 187 5.41 18.76 -1.81
N SER A 188 6.32 18.57 -0.85
CA SER A 188 7.45 17.63 -0.98
C SER A 188 7.01 16.18 -1.03
N ARG A 189 7.75 15.34 -1.78
CA ARG A 189 7.60 13.88 -1.86
C ARG A 189 6.21 13.40 -2.28
N LYS A 190 5.58 14.10 -3.22
CA LYS A 190 4.26 13.76 -3.75
C LYS A 190 4.34 12.65 -4.79
N THR A 191 3.32 11.80 -4.81
CA THR A 191 3.18 10.71 -5.79
C THR A 191 3.10 11.25 -7.22
N ILE A 192 3.69 10.51 -8.16
CA ILE A 192 3.60 10.75 -9.59
C ILE A 192 2.91 9.56 -10.24
N ASN A 193 1.82 9.82 -10.95
CA ASN A 193 1.11 8.86 -11.78
C ASN A 193 1.24 9.23 -13.27
N LEU A 194 1.37 8.24 -14.13
CA LEU A 194 1.64 8.40 -15.56
C LEU A 194 0.58 7.65 -16.37
N PRO A 195 -0.66 8.17 -16.48
CA PRO A 195 -1.73 7.50 -17.21
C PRO A 195 -1.33 7.19 -18.65
N GLY A 196 -1.54 5.94 -19.08
CA GLY A 196 -1.25 5.51 -20.45
C GLY A 196 0.24 5.34 -20.77
N THR A 197 1.14 5.54 -19.82
CA THR A 197 2.59 5.35 -20.00
C THR A 197 3.03 4.00 -19.40
N ALA A 198 3.66 3.16 -20.22
CA ALA A 198 4.26 1.92 -19.76
C ALA A 198 5.58 2.22 -19.01
N VAL A 199 5.57 2.07 -17.70
CA VAL A 199 6.72 2.33 -16.83
C VAL A 199 7.53 1.04 -16.63
N ARG A 200 8.85 1.10 -16.81
CA ARG A 200 9.78 -0.04 -16.72
C ARG A 200 10.32 -0.30 -15.30
N LEU A 201 9.72 0.29 -14.29
CA LEU A 201 10.09 -0.05 -12.90
C LEU A 201 9.84 -1.54 -12.62
N PRO A 202 10.74 -2.23 -11.90
CA PRO A 202 10.47 -3.56 -11.37
C PRO A 202 9.17 -3.57 -10.55
N ALA A 203 8.38 -4.62 -10.69
CA ALA A 203 7.15 -4.77 -9.91
C ALA A 203 7.44 -4.90 -8.41
N LEU A 204 8.52 -5.58 -8.05
CA LEU A 204 8.98 -5.80 -6.69
C LEU A 204 10.40 -5.27 -6.52
N LYS A 205 10.61 -4.48 -5.47
CA LYS A 205 11.92 -4.09 -4.95
C LYS A 205 12.35 -5.07 -3.86
N GLU A 206 13.59 -5.01 -3.42
CA GLU A 206 14.10 -5.83 -2.31
C GLU A 206 13.27 -5.67 -1.04
N LYS A 207 12.84 -4.46 -0.74
CA LYS A 207 11.94 -4.18 0.39
C LYS A 207 10.61 -4.92 0.25
N ASP A 208 9.98 -4.87 -0.94
CA ASP A 208 8.71 -5.54 -1.18
C ASP A 208 8.82 -7.06 -1.00
N ILE A 209 9.92 -7.66 -1.46
CA ILE A 209 10.21 -9.09 -1.27
C ILE A 209 10.38 -9.42 0.22
N LYS A 210 11.05 -8.56 0.98
CA LYS A 210 11.20 -8.72 2.43
C LYS A 210 9.86 -8.62 3.14
N ASP A 211 9.04 -7.64 2.78
CA ASP A 211 7.71 -7.44 3.36
C ASP A 211 6.78 -8.63 3.07
N LEU A 212 6.84 -9.21 1.84
CA LEU A 212 6.09 -10.42 1.49
C LEU A 212 6.50 -11.64 2.32
N LYS A 213 7.80 -11.82 2.58
CA LYS A 213 8.30 -12.88 3.48
C LYS A 213 7.80 -12.67 4.90
N THR A 214 7.84 -11.44 5.39
CA THR A 214 7.27 -11.06 6.69
C THR A 214 5.78 -11.42 6.76
N ALA A 215 5.00 -11.17 5.71
CA ALA A 215 3.59 -11.56 5.67
C ALA A 215 3.40 -13.08 5.82
N CYS A 216 4.30 -13.89 5.21
CA CYS A 216 4.26 -15.34 5.34
C CYS A 216 4.64 -15.83 6.76
N GLU A 217 5.55 -15.14 7.43
CA GLU A 217 6.07 -15.51 8.75
C GLU A 217 5.10 -15.14 9.89
N HIS A 218 4.27 -14.11 9.71
CA HIS A 218 3.47 -13.49 10.76
C HIS A 218 1.94 -13.56 10.54
N ASP A 219 1.45 -14.63 9.92
CA ASP A 219 0.02 -14.95 9.79
C ASP A 219 -0.85 -13.85 9.18
N TYR A 220 -0.33 -13.10 8.18
CA TYR A 220 -1.14 -12.18 7.41
C TYR A 220 -2.15 -12.95 6.53
N ASP A 221 -3.35 -12.39 6.41
CA ASP A 221 -4.43 -12.98 5.60
C ASP A 221 -4.42 -12.41 4.18
N TYR A 222 -4.01 -11.15 4.02
CA TYR A 222 -4.02 -10.41 2.77
C TYR A 222 -2.71 -9.63 2.55
N VAL A 223 -2.36 -9.49 1.28
CA VAL A 223 -1.35 -8.54 0.81
C VAL A 223 -2.00 -7.65 -0.24
N ALA A 224 -1.91 -6.32 -0.09
CA ALA A 224 -2.31 -5.38 -1.12
C ALA A 224 -1.09 -5.00 -1.94
N MET A 225 -1.15 -5.24 -3.26
CA MET A 225 -0.12 -4.83 -4.19
C MET A 225 -0.44 -3.44 -4.74
N SER A 226 0.16 -2.42 -4.15
CA SER A 226 0.04 -1.04 -4.63
C SER A 226 0.67 -0.87 -6.02
N PHE A 227 0.05 -0.02 -6.85
CA PHE A 227 0.52 0.31 -8.21
C PHE A 227 0.61 -0.89 -9.17
N THR A 228 -0.27 -1.87 -9.05
CA THR A 228 -0.39 -2.98 -10.00
C THR A 228 -0.67 -2.46 -11.40
N ARG A 229 0.12 -2.90 -12.40
CA ARG A 229 0.03 -2.45 -13.80
C ARG A 229 -0.53 -3.52 -14.72
N ASN A 230 -0.22 -4.79 -14.45
CA ASN A 230 -0.56 -5.91 -15.30
C ASN A 230 -0.58 -7.24 -14.51
N LYS A 231 -0.93 -8.32 -15.21
CA LYS A 231 -0.96 -9.68 -14.64
C LYS A 231 0.40 -10.15 -14.13
N ASP A 232 1.47 -9.85 -14.85
CA ASP A 232 2.81 -10.35 -14.52
C ASP A 232 3.31 -9.77 -13.18
N ASP A 233 2.89 -8.56 -12.84
CA ASP A 233 3.18 -7.96 -11.52
C ASP A 233 2.55 -8.82 -10.40
N ILE A 234 1.31 -9.27 -10.56
CA ILE A 234 0.60 -10.13 -9.60
C ILE A 234 1.25 -11.52 -9.53
N ASP A 235 1.62 -12.09 -10.69
CA ASP A 235 2.27 -13.41 -10.74
C ASP A 235 3.60 -13.39 -9.98
N GLN A 236 4.36 -12.30 -10.04
CA GLN A 236 5.59 -12.14 -9.26
C GLN A 236 5.32 -12.13 -7.74
N VAL A 237 4.29 -11.40 -7.27
CA VAL A 237 3.89 -11.41 -5.85
C VAL A 237 3.47 -12.83 -5.44
N ARG A 238 2.60 -13.48 -6.23
CA ARG A 238 2.14 -14.84 -5.96
C ARG A 238 3.30 -15.81 -5.84
N LYS A 239 4.27 -15.73 -6.76
CA LYS A 239 5.47 -16.56 -6.73
C LYS A 239 6.25 -16.42 -5.42
N VAL A 240 6.51 -15.18 -4.98
CA VAL A 240 7.24 -14.94 -3.72
C VAL A 240 6.47 -15.51 -2.53
N LEU A 241 5.13 -15.31 -2.47
CA LEU A 241 4.30 -15.87 -1.41
C LEU A 241 4.33 -17.40 -1.39
N ASP A 242 4.17 -18.05 -2.55
CA ASP A 242 4.12 -19.51 -2.67
C ASP A 242 5.45 -20.17 -2.28
N GLU A 243 6.58 -19.55 -2.66
CA GLU A 243 7.93 -20.01 -2.32
C GLU A 243 8.26 -19.87 -0.82
N ASN A 244 7.55 -18.99 -0.10
CA ASN A 244 7.76 -18.75 1.33
C ASN A 244 6.60 -19.26 2.23
N GLY A 245 5.74 -20.14 1.72
CA GLY A 245 4.67 -20.78 2.50
C GLY A 245 3.37 -19.98 2.61
N GLY A 246 3.25 -18.86 1.89
CA GLY A 246 2.08 -17.97 1.90
C GLY A 246 1.02 -18.29 0.84
N LYS A 247 0.82 -19.57 0.48
CA LYS A 247 -0.16 -20.00 -0.55
C LYS A 247 -1.58 -19.57 -0.26
N ASP A 248 -1.93 -19.48 1.02
CA ASP A 248 -3.27 -19.10 1.49
C ASP A 248 -3.44 -17.60 1.67
N ILE A 249 -2.38 -16.80 1.49
CA ILE A 249 -2.46 -15.34 1.55
C ILE A 249 -3.10 -14.82 0.27
N HIS A 250 -4.16 -14.05 0.41
CA HIS A 250 -4.87 -13.44 -0.71
C HIS A 250 -4.18 -12.16 -1.17
N ILE A 251 -4.18 -11.90 -2.49
CA ILE A 251 -3.65 -10.68 -3.08
C ILE A 251 -4.81 -9.77 -3.49
N ILE A 252 -4.72 -8.51 -3.10
CA ILE A 252 -5.63 -7.43 -3.48
C ILE A 252 -4.89 -6.46 -4.39
#